data_37878277a57a22fcaf9ff27114d60c48
#
_entry.id   37878277a57a22fcaf9ff27114d60c48
#
_cell.length_a   1.000
_cell.length_b   1.000
_cell.length_c   1.000
_cell.angle_alpha   90.00
_cell.angle_beta   90.00
_cell.angle_gamma   90.00
#
_symmetry.space_group_name_H-M   'P 1'
#
loop_
_entity.id
_entity.type
_entity.pdbx_description
1 polymer ?
#
loop_
_entity_poly.entity_id
_entity_poly.type
_entity_poly.pdbx_seq_one_letter_code
_entity_poly.pdbx_strand_id
1 'polypeptide(L)'
;MSYKPLPNFLTIKESNIEGLGLFATSKIEKGKVIGITHIFNKAFDNNYIRTPLGGFINHSNNPNCELKESDKVYLILYSTNEIEKDEEITLKYKMYSDFL
;
A
#
# COMPACT_ATOMS: atom_id res chain seq x y z
N MET A 1 -5.94 24.40 5.92
CA MET A 1 -5.91 23.16 5.13
C MET A 1 -5.34 22.04 6.00
N SER A 2 -6.02 20.93 6.12
CA SER A 2 -5.53 19.81 6.93
C SER A 2 -4.67 18.88 6.07
N TYR A 3 -3.64 18.33 6.69
CA TYR A 3 -2.78 17.34 6.05
C TYR A 3 -3.49 15.99 5.95
N LYS A 4 -3.48 15.40 4.75
CA LYS A 4 -4.11 14.10 4.52
C LYS A 4 -3.07 13.13 3.96
N PRO A 5 -2.44 12.31 4.84
CA PRO A 5 -1.39 11.38 4.40
C PRO A 5 -1.90 10.21 3.58
N LEU A 6 -3.22 9.97 3.57
CA LEU A 6 -3.83 8.87 2.81
C LEU A 6 -4.80 9.42 1.77
N PRO A 7 -5.02 8.70 0.64
CA PRO A 7 -6.09 9.03 -0.28
C PRO A 7 -7.46 9.02 0.41
N ASN A 8 -8.42 9.78 -0.13
CA ASN A 8 -9.75 9.89 0.46
C ASN A 8 -10.52 8.56 0.52
N PHE A 9 -10.15 7.59 -0.30
CA PHE A 9 -10.82 6.29 -0.36
C PHE A 9 -10.17 5.23 0.54
N LEU A 10 -9.26 5.64 1.43
CA LEU A 10 -8.58 4.72 2.36
C LEU A 10 -8.67 5.23 3.80
N THR A 11 -8.63 4.30 4.74
CA THR A 11 -8.57 4.60 6.16
C THR A 11 -7.76 3.53 6.89
N ILE A 12 -7.33 3.84 8.10
CA ILE A 12 -6.63 2.91 8.98
C ILE A 12 -7.57 2.49 10.09
N LYS A 13 -7.67 1.19 10.34
CA LYS A 13 -8.43 0.65 11.47
C LYS A 13 -7.90 -0.71 11.86
N GLU A 14 -8.43 -1.29 12.93
CA GLU A 14 -8.00 -2.59 13.42
C GLU A 14 -8.18 -3.66 12.34
N SER A 15 -7.15 -4.49 12.17
CA SER A 15 -7.10 -5.55 11.17
C SER A 15 -7.37 -6.91 11.82
N ASN A 16 -8.03 -7.80 11.07
CA ASN A 16 -8.17 -9.20 11.48
C ASN A 16 -6.88 -9.99 11.23
N ILE A 17 -5.93 -9.42 10.49
CA ILE A 17 -4.64 -10.06 10.20
C ILE A 17 -3.66 -9.76 11.32
N GLU A 18 -3.35 -8.49 11.53
CA GLU A 18 -2.42 -8.07 12.57
C GLU A 18 -2.57 -6.57 12.81
N GLY A 19 -2.65 -6.17 14.10
CA GLY A 19 -2.64 -4.78 14.53
C GLY A 19 -3.58 -3.87 13.75
N LEU A 20 -3.03 -2.78 13.21
CA LEU A 20 -3.77 -1.86 12.35
C LEU A 20 -3.56 -2.24 10.89
N GLY A 21 -4.54 -1.99 10.08
CA GLY A 21 -4.48 -2.24 8.65
C GLY A 21 -5.04 -1.08 7.84
N LEU A 22 -4.85 -1.15 6.53
CA LEU A 22 -5.32 -0.16 5.58
C LEU A 22 -6.59 -0.70 4.92
N PHE A 23 -7.67 0.06 4.94
CA PHE A 23 -8.99 -0.39 4.46
C PHE A 23 -9.57 0.58 3.43
N ALA A 24 -10.29 0.03 2.47
CA ALA A 24 -11.04 0.83 1.50
C ALA A 24 -12.28 1.43 2.14
N THR A 25 -12.52 2.72 1.94
CA THR A 25 -13.74 3.39 2.40
C THR A 25 -14.79 3.45 1.29
N SER A 26 -14.40 3.11 0.07
CA SER A 26 -15.28 2.98 -1.09
C SER A 26 -14.68 1.97 -2.04
N LYS A 27 -15.48 1.50 -3.00
CA LYS A 27 -15.03 0.51 -3.98
C LYS A 27 -13.83 1.02 -4.77
N ILE A 28 -12.82 0.14 -4.96
CA ILE A 28 -11.64 0.43 -5.77
C ILE A 28 -11.66 -0.52 -6.97
N GLU A 29 -11.61 0.02 -8.16
CA GLU A 29 -11.59 -0.77 -9.38
C GLU A 29 -10.25 -1.50 -9.54
N LYS A 30 -10.27 -2.63 -10.24
CA LYS A 30 -9.06 -3.37 -10.61
C LYS A 30 -8.16 -2.47 -11.48
N GLY A 31 -6.86 -2.52 -11.24
CA GLY A 31 -5.89 -1.77 -12.03
C GLY A 31 -5.74 -0.31 -11.65
N LYS A 32 -6.35 0.11 -10.53
CA LYS A 32 -6.23 1.49 -10.08
C LYS A 32 -4.92 1.71 -9.32
N VAL A 33 -4.19 2.78 -9.66
CA VAL A 33 -3.06 3.23 -8.87
C VAL A 33 -3.58 3.84 -7.59
N ILE A 34 -3.13 3.30 -6.45
CA ILE A 34 -3.59 3.75 -5.14
C ILE A 34 -2.68 4.85 -4.61
N GLY A 35 -1.37 4.69 -4.76
CA GLY A 35 -0.44 5.73 -4.34
C GLY A 35 0.98 5.22 -4.18
N ILE A 36 1.85 6.10 -3.71
CA ILE A 36 3.27 5.82 -3.49
C ILE A 36 3.44 5.25 -2.08
N THR A 37 4.06 4.06 -1.98
CA THR A 37 4.34 3.43 -0.69
C THR A 37 5.77 3.66 -0.23
N HIS A 38 6.71 3.81 -1.16
CA HIS A 38 8.13 3.98 -0.86
C HIS A 38 8.76 4.94 -1.83
N ILE A 39 9.74 5.70 -1.34
CA ILE A 39 10.53 6.64 -2.12
C ILE A 39 11.99 6.25 -1.96
N PHE A 40 12.71 6.07 -3.07
CA PHE A 40 14.12 5.70 -3.05
C PHE A 40 14.95 6.84 -2.45
N ASN A 41 15.85 6.49 -1.50
CA ASN A 41 16.77 7.43 -0.90
C ASN A 41 17.99 6.68 -0.36
N LYS A 42 19.17 6.97 -0.90
CA LYS A 42 20.43 6.28 -0.55
C LYS A 42 20.84 6.48 0.91
N ALA A 43 20.26 7.44 1.61
CA ALA A 43 20.59 7.70 3.02
C ALA A 43 19.99 6.66 3.98
N PHE A 44 19.11 5.78 3.50
CA PHE A 44 18.43 4.78 4.32
C PHE A 44 18.93 3.37 4.00
N ASP A 45 18.95 2.50 5.01
CA ASP A 45 19.53 1.16 4.92
C ASP A 45 19.02 0.33 3.74
N ASN A 46 17.72 0.39 3.48
CA ASN A 46 17.12 -0.34 2.36
C ASN A 46 17.01 0.52 1.10
N ASN A 47 17.59 1.70 1.12
CA ASN A 47 17.51 2.68 0.04
C ASN A 47 16.10 3.22 -0.19
N TYR A 48 15.14 2.96 0.71
CA TYR A 48 13.76 3.44 0.58
C TYR A 48 13.25 4.07 1.85
N ILE A 49 12.47 5.13 1.69
CA ILE A 49 11.67 5.74 2.76
C ILE A 49 10.24 5.26 2.58
N ARG A 50 9.64 4.77 3.66
CA ARG A 50 8.24 4.34 3.63
C ARG A 50 7.32 5.53 3.85
N THR A 51 6.31 5.69 2.99
CA THR A 51 5.26 6.71 3.19
C THR A 51 4.23 6.21 4.20
N PRO A 52 3.35 7.08 4.73
CA PRO A 52 2.24 6.62 5.58
C PRO A 52 1.38 5.55 4.91
N LEU A 53 1.15 5.67 3.60
CA LEU A 53 0.41 4.66 2.84
C LEU A 53 1.08 3.29 2.95
N GLY A 54 2.40 3.22 2.85
CA GLY A 54 3.14 1.97 2.91
C GLY A 54 3.31 1.40 4.31
N GLY A 55 2.96 2.14 5.36
CA GLY A 55 3.23 1.77 6.74
C GLY A 55 2.24 0.79 7.36
N PHE A 56 1.06 0.63 6.78
CA PHE A 56 -0.04 -0.12 7.39
C PHE A 56 -0.62 -1.22 6.51
N ILE A 57 0.14 -1.68 5.50
CA ILE A 57 -0.35 -2.74 4.60
C ILE A 57 0.07 -4.10 5.15
N ASN A 58 -0.90 -4.94 5.47
CA ASN A 58 -0.65 -6.28 6.00
C ASN A 58 -0.40 -7.30 4.88
N HIS A 59 0.27 -8.39 5.26
CA HIS A 59 0.57 -9.50 4.35
C HIS A 59 -0.64 -10.40 4.16
N SER A 60 -0.83 -10.89 2.93
CA SER A 60 -1.79 -11.95 2.61
C SER A 60 -1.21 -12.82 1.50
N ASN A 61 -1.52 -14.13 1.55
CA ASN A 61 -1.17 -15.04 0.47
C ASN A 61 -2.13 -14.88 -0.72
N ASN A 62 -3.27 -14.20 -0.51
CA ASN A 62 -4.23 -13.86 -1.55
C ASN A 62 -4.41 -12.35 -1.58
N PRO A 63 -3.36 -11.59 -1.96
CA PRO A 63 -3.41 -10.13 -1.90
C PRO A 63 -4.33 -9.55 -2.96
N ASN A 64 -4.84 -8.35 -2.69
CA ASN A 64 -5.64 -7.60 -3.66
C ASN A 64 -4.86 -6.46 -4.30
N CYS A 65 -3.59 -6.31 -3.95
CA CYS A 65 -2.72 -5.26 -4.49
C CYS A 65 -1.32 -5.80 -4.77
N GLU A 66 -0.59 -5.05 -5.58
CA GLU A 66 0.83 -5.29 -5.87
C GLU A 66 1.58 -3.98 -5.89
N LEU A 67 2.90 -4.07 -5.76
CA LEU A 67 3.80 -2.94 -5.92
C LEU A 67 4.43 -2.96 -7.30
N LYS A 68 4.67 -1.75 -7.84
CA LYS A 68 5.35 -1.58 -9.11
C LYS A 68 6.38 -0.48 -8.96
N GLU A 69 7.60 -0.71 -9.46
CA GLU A 69 8.64 0.31 -9.49
C GLU A 69 8.34 1.32 -10.59
N SER A 70 8.48 2.60 -10.28
CA SER A 70 8.28 3.69 -11.22
C SER A 70 9.49 4.61 -11.24
N ASP A 71 10.07 4.81 -12.42
CA ASP A 71 11.22 5.71 -12.67
C ASP A 71 12.43 5.44 -11.77
N LYS A 72 12.52 4.25 -11.18
CA LYS A 72 13.59 3.87 -10.24
C LYS A 72 13.63 4.76 -9.00
N VAL A 73 12.55 5.48 -8.70
CA VAL A 73 12.45 6.40 -7.57
C VAL A 73 11.35 5.99 -6.60
N TYR A 74 10.26 5.43 -7.13
CA TYR A 74 9.07 5.14 -6.34
C TYR A 74 8.67 3.68 -6.42
N LEU A 75 8.08 3.17 -5.31
CA LEU A 75 7.25 1.97 -5.35
C LEU A 75 5.79 2.43 -5.27
N ILE A 76 5.01 1.99 -6.24
CA ILE A 76 3.62 2.39 -6.38
C ILE A 76 2.73 1.20 -6.10
N LEU A 77 1.71 1.42 -5.26
CA LEU A 77 0.70 0.42 -4.95
C LEU A 77 -0.44 0.52 -5.96
N TYR A 78 -0.84 -0.60 -6.52
CA TYR A 78 -1.98 -0.66 -7.42
C TYR A 78 -2.82 -1.90 -7.14
N SER A 79 -4.13 -1.81 -7.42
CA SER A 79 -5.05 -2.91 -7.19
C SER A 79 -4.94 -3.95 -8.31
N THR A 80 -4.86 -5.22 -7.92
CA THR A 80 -4.86 -6.35 -8.86
C THR A 80 -6.23 -6.99 -8.99
N ASN A 81 -7.11 -6.68 -8.04
CA ASN A 81 -8.50 -7.12 -8.02
C ASN A 81 -9.38 -5.94 -7.69
N GLU A 82 -10.68 -6.07 -7.98
CA GLU A 82 -11.66 -5.12 -7.48
C GLU A 82 -11.70 -5.25 -5.96
N ILE A 83 -11.70 -4.11 -5.26
CA ILE A 83 -11.72 -4.07 -3.79
C ILE A 83 -13.00 -3.41 -3.36
N GLU A 84 -13.77 -4.11 -2.53
CA GLU A 84 -15.05 -3.58 -2.04
C GLU A 84 -14.84 -2.64 -0.85
N LYS A 85 -15.84 -1.81 -0.59
CA LYS A 85 -15.86 -0.98 0.61
C LYS A 85 -15.66 -1.84 1.86
N ASP A 86 -14.85 -1.34 2.78
CA ASP A 86 -14.51 -2.00 4.05
C ASP A 86 -13.58 -3.22 3.92
N GLU A 87 -13.11 -3.50 2.73
CA GLU A 87 -12.15 -4.58 2.51
C GLU A 87 -10.73 -4.08 2.81
N GLU A 88 -9.92 -4.95 3.43
CA GLU A 88 -8.53 -4.60 3.75
C GLU A 88 -7.63 -4.67 2.52
N ILE A 89 -6.72 -3.69 2.42
CA ILE A 89 -5.67 -3.64 1.39
C ILE A 89 -4.53 -4.55 1.84
N THR A 90 -4.14 -5.50 0.99
CA THR A 90 -3.10 -6.47 1.34
C THR A 90 -2.07 -6.64 0.22
N LEU A 91 -0.86 -7.02 0.62
CA LEU A 91 0.25 -7.35 -0.26
C LEU A 91 0.81 -8.72 0.10
N LYS A 92 1.48 -9.37 -0.84
CA LYS A 92 2.28 -10.55 -0.54
C LYS A 92 3.70 -10.08 -0.26
N TYR A 93 4.16 -10.23 1.00
CA TYR A 93 5.45 -9.69 1.45
C TYR A 93 6.66 -10.23 0.68
N LYS A 94 6.57 -11.44 0.18
CA LYS A 94 7.66 -12.01 -0.61
C LYS A 94 7.93 -11.15 -1.85
N MET A 95 6.87 -10.70 -2.53
CA MET A 95 6.99 -9.79 -3.68
C MET A 95 7.47 -8.42 -3.24
N TYR A 96 6.99 -7.97 -2.09
CA TYR A 96 7.37 -6.70 -1.51
C TYR A 96 8.87 -6.64 -1.21
N SER A 97 9.43 -7.69 -0.63
CA SER A 97 10.84 -7.73 -0.28
C SER A 97 11.77 -7.78 -1.49
N ASP A 98 11.28 -8.20 -2.65
CA ASP A 98 12.08 -8.24 -3.87
C ASP A 98 12.50 -6.84 -4.34
N PHE A 99 11.81 -5.79 -3.88
CA PHE A 99 12.14 -4.40 -4.21
C PHE A 99 13.08 -3.78 -3.19
N LEU A 100 13.22 -4.40 -2.04
CA LEU A 100 14.00 -3.86 -0.94
C LEU A 100 15.33 -4.61 -0.81
#